data_54278eea178d6fea18df2f2e3b4de598
#
_entry.id   54278eea178d6fea18df2f2e3b4de598
#
_cell.length_a   1.000
_cell.length_b   1.000
_cell.length_c   1.000
_cell.angle_alpha   90.00
_cell.angle_beta   90.00
_cell.angle_gamma   90.00
#
_symmetry.space_group_name_H-M   'P 1'
#
loop_
_entity.id
_entity.type
_entity.pdbx_description
1 polymer ?
#
loop_
_entity_poly.entity_id
_entity_poly.type
_entity_poly.pdbx_seq_one_letter_code
_entity_poly.pdbx_strand_id
1 'polypeptide(L)'
;MKKSLLYLILFVAANMVGGAVALLLSRWEHFAEGTEVSMDGLGNLPVSIGVAMFCTYVVLVLLMWVLKLIPRPLFPRTDKSPWHAEVSAMAAVAFLAFALSLLIAPLHLSDGGMTEQFDAMKDNVLCLLLLTVVGPLVEELVFRAGVLRSLLQSRWHPLAAILTTAALFAVVHANPMQALPALVSGSLFGVLYYRSGNLRLPLMAHILNNTLAVLSMHFPEMESHLEAWPVLWQLLLGFALLCVSFFLVAQWWKKTPQRMVKQ
;
A
#
# COMPACT_ATOMS: atom_id res chain seq x y z
N MET A 1 12.45 -7.91 17.45
CA MET A 1 11.50 -6.96 18.07
C MET A 1 12.01 -5.52 18.10
N LYS A 2 13.15 -5.16 18.73
CA LYS A 2 13.63 -3.74 18.77
C LYS A 2 13.75 -3.09 17.38
N LYS A 3 14.25 -3.83 16.38
CA LYS A 3 14.35 -3.32 14.99
C LYS A 3 12.98 -3.10 14.33
N SER A 4 12.01 -4.01 14.54
CA SER A 4 10.66 -3.84 13.97
C SER A 4 9.99 -2.57 14.50
N LEU A 5 10.10 -2.32 15.81
CA LEU A 5 9.59 -1.12 16.44
C LEU A 5 10.25 0.15 15.88
N LEU A 6 11.57 0.10 15.66
CA LEU A 6 12.31 1.25 15.11
C LEU A 6 11.81 1.62 13.71
N TYR A 7 11.56 0.66 12.82
CA TYR A 7 10.98 0.93 11.50
C TYR A 7 9.62 1.63 11.60
N LEU A 8 8.76 1.20 12.52
CA LEU A 8 7.45 1.80 12.72
C LEU A 8 7.56 3.23 13.29
N ILE A 9 8.43 3.45 14.28
CA ILE A 9 8.67 4.78 14.83
C ILE A 9 9.16 5.74 13.73
N LEU A 10 10.11 5.31 12.90
CA LEU A 10 10.63 6.13 11.81
C LEU A 10 9.54 6.43 10.76
N PHE A 11 8.70 5.44 10.44
CA PHE A 11 7.59 5.63 9.52
C PHE A 11 6.60 6.67 10.05
N VAL A 12 6.17 6.54 11.31
CA VAL A 12 5.25 7.50 11.94
C VAL A 12 5.88 8.89 12.02
N ALA A 13 7.15 8.99 12.48
CA ALA A 13 7.84 10.26 12.56
C ALA A 13 7.98 10.97 11.20
N ALA A 14 8.31 10.23 10.14
CA ALA A 14 8.38 10.79 8.80
C ALA A 14 7.01 11.29 8.30
N ASN A 15 5.93 10.56 8.59
CA ASN A 15 4.57 11.00 8.25
C ASN A 15 4.17 12.25 9.05
N MET A 16 4.56 12.39 10.32
CA MET A 16 4.35 13.61 11.09
C MET A 16 5.09 14.81 10.48
N VAL A 17 6.33 14.60 10.00
CA VAL A 17 7.08 15.66 9.30
C VAL A 17 6.36 16.06 8.00
N GLY A 18 5.93 15.08 7.20
CA GLY A 18 5.16 15.36 5.98
C GLY A 18 3.87 16.11 6.25
N GLY A 19 3.10 15.70 7.26
CA GLY A 19 1.90 16.41 7.69
C GLY A 19 2.17 17.85 8.13
N ALA A 20 3.25 18.09 8.89
CA ALA A 20 3.66 19.44 9.26
C ALA A 20 4.03 20.29 8.03
N VAL A 21 4.73 19.71 7.05
CA VAL A 21 5.06 20.39 5.79
C VAL A 21 3.77 20.73 5.02
N ALA A 22 2.81 19.80 4.93
CA ALA A 22 1.52 20.06 4.28
C ALA A 22 0.78 21.25 4.92
N LEU A 23 0.71 21.28 6.24
CA LEU A 23 0.06 22.37 7.00
C LEU A 23 0.77 23.71 6.81
N LEU A 24 2.09 23.73 6.78
CA LEU A 24 2.86 24.96 6.56
C LEU A 24 2.67 25.50 5.15
N LEU A 25 2.68 24.63 4.14
CA LEU A 25 2.49 25.02 2.76
C LEU A 25 1.07 25.53 2.50
N SER A 26 0.05 24.85 3.00
CA SER A 26 -1.34 25.29 2.82
C SER A 26 -1.60 26.65 3.51
N ARG A 27 -1.02 26.90 4.70
CA ARG A 27 -1.09 28.21 5.34
C ARG A 27 -0.39 29.30 4.53
N TRP A 28 0.76 28.99 3.94
CA TRP A 28 1.49 29.92 3.09
C TRP A 28 0.69 30.30 1.83
N GLU A 29 0.06 29.31 1.19
CA GLU A 29 -0.76 29.52 -0.01
C GLU A 29 -1.98 30.40 0.31
N HIS A 30 -2.73 30.12 1.40
CA HIS A 30 -3.83 30.98 1.85
C HIS A 30 -3.37 32.41 2.19
N PHE A 31 -2.22 32.56 2.83
CA PHE A 31 -1.66 33.87 3.12
C PHE A 31 -1.29 34.63 1.83
N ALA A 32 -0.73 33.96 0.84
CA ALA A 32 -0.35 34.55 -0.45
C ALA A 32 -1.58 34.97 -1.27
N GLU A 33 -2.68 34.23 -1.17
CA GLU A 33 -3.95 34.52 -1.87
C GLU A 33 -4.84 35.51 -1.11
N GLY A 34 -4.50 35.91 0.11
CA GLY A 34 -5.30 36.82 0.95
C GLY A 34 -6.64 36.21 1.41
N THR A 35 -6.73 34.87 1.44
CA THR A 35 -7.92 34.14 1.85
C THR A 35 -7.86 33.78 3.34
N GLU A 36 -9.03 33.75 4.03
CA GLU A 36 -9.07 33.27 5.41
C GLU A 36 -8.83 31.76 5.48
N VAL A 37 -7.97 31.35 6.41
CA VAL A 37 -7.67 29.93 6.66
C VAL A 37 -8.83 29.29 7.37
N SER A 38 -9.68 28.56 6.65
CA SER A 38 -10.62 27.64 7.29
C SER A 38 -9.89 26.35 7.69
N MET A 39 -10.19 25.81 8.87
CA MET A 39 -9.57 24.54 9.32
C MET A 39 -9.94 23.37 8.41
N ASP A 40 -11.08 23.45 7.72
CA ASP A 40 -11.58 22.40 6.81
C ASP A 40 -10.90 22.43 5.44
N GLY A 41 -10.27 23.54 5.05
CA GLY A 41 -9.52 23.68 3.79
C GLY A 41 -8.01 23.42 3.90
N LEU A 42 -7.51 23.20 5.11
CA LEU A 42 -6.09 22.95 5.36
C LEU A 42 -5.67 21.59 4.81
N GLY A 43 -5.00 21.57 3.69
CA GLY A 43 -4.38 20.36 3.15
C GLY A 43 -4.94 19.85 1.82
N ASN A 44 -5.92 20.53 1.22
CA ASN A 44 -6.54 20.10 -0.04
C ASN A 44 -5.88 20.64 -1.31
N LEU A 45 -4.75 21.34 -1.21
CA LEU A 45 -4.05 21.85 -2.38
C LEU A 45 -3.11 20.77 -2.95
N PRO A 46 -3.23 20.43 -4.25
CA PRO A 46 -2.53 19.31 -4.87
C PRO A 46 -1.01 19.38 -4.69
N VAL A 47 -0.46 20.59 -4.75
CA VAL A 47 0.99 20.82 -4.61
C VAL A 47 1.46 20.55 -3.19
N SER A 48 0.71 21.01 -2.17
CA SER A 48 1.07 20.82 -0.76
C SER A 48 1.04 19.34 -0.36
N ILE A 49 0.05 18.58 -0.82
CA ILE A 49 -0.04 17.13 -0.57
C ILE A 49 1.11 16.39 -1.25
N GLY A 50 1.38 16.66 -2.53
CA GLY A 50 2.47 16.02 -3.28
C GLY A 50 3.85 16.31 -2.67
N VAL A 51 4.11 17.57 -2.27
CA VAL A 51 5.36 17.94 -1.60
C VAL A 51 5.47 17.28 -0.23
N ALA A 52 4.40 17.21 0.54
CA ALA A 52 4.37 16.54 1.83
C ALA A 52 4.69 15.04 1.70
N MET A 53 4.08 14.35 0.74
CA MET A 53 4.38 12.94 0.43
C MET A 53 5.84 12.76 0.04
N PHE A 54 6.36 13.59 -0.85
CA PHE A 54 7.75 13.56 -1.27
C PHE A 54 8.70 13.76 -0.08
N CYS A 55 8.46 14.78 0.77
CA CYS A 55 9.26 15.03 1.97
C CYS A 55 9.20 13.84 2.94
N THR A 56 8.02 13.26 3.16
CA THR A 56 7.86 12.06 3.99
C THR A 56 8.76 10.93 3.50
N TYR A 57 8.71 10.61 2.21
CA TYR A 57 9.49 9.52 1.64
C TYR A 57 10.99 9.78 1.67
N VAL A 58 11.41 11.00 1.35
CA VAL A 58 12.82 11.40 1.39
C VAL A 58 13.36 11.31 2.82
N VAL A 59 12.67 11.89 3.80
CA VAL A 59 13.08 11.85 5.22
C VAL A 59 13.17 10.41 5.69
N LEU A 60 12.17 9.58 5.40
CA LEU A 60 12.15 8.19 5.84
C LEU A 60 13.32 7.38 5.24
N VAL A 61 13.54 7.49 3.93
CA VAL A 61 14.64 6.79 3.25
C VAL A 61 16.01 7.26 3.76
N LEU A 62 16.19 8.57 3.96
CA LEU A 62 17.41 9.14 4.52
C LEU A 62 17.67 8.62 5.93
N LEU A 63 16.65 8.62 6.81
CA LEU A 63 16.78 8.09 8.18
C LEU A 63 17.13 6.59 8.14
N MET A 64 16.46 5.81 7.31
CA MET A 64 16.78 4.39 7.16
C MET A 64 18.21 4.17 6.62
N TRP A 65 18.67 5.03 5.72
CA TRP A 65 20.03 4.95 5.17
C TRP A 65 21.09 5.30 6.22
N VAL A 66 20.93 6.42 6.92
CA VAL A 66 21.84 6.88 7.97
C VAL A 66 21.96 5.86 9.11
N LEU A 67 20.81 5.28 9.51
CA LEU A 67 20.75 4.27 10.56
C LEU A 67 21.11 2.86 10.08
N LYS A 68 21.54 2.71 8.82
CA LYS A 68 21.91 1.42 8.20
C LYS A 68 20.81 0.36 8.30
N LEU A 69 19.55 0.79 8.20
CA LEU A 69 18.38 -0.07 8.27
C LEU A 69 17.97 -0.64 6.91
N ILE A 70 18.45 -0.07 5.80
CA ILE A 70 18.14 -0.59 4.47
C ILE A 70 18.84 -1.94 4.28
N PRO A 71 18.09 -3.04 4.12
CA PRO A 71 18.67 -4.36 3.96
C PRO A 71 19.46 -4.46 2.64
N ARG A 72 20.59 -5.14 2.68
CA ARG A 72 21.39 -5.40 1.47
C ARG A 72 21.62 -6.91 1.31
N PRO A 73 21.45 -7.47 0.10
CA PRO A 73 20.86 -6.84 -1.08
C PRO A 73 19.34 -6.72 -0.96
N LEU A 74 18.75 -5.63 -1.50
CA LEU A 74 17.29 -5.42 -1.55
C LEU A 74 16.61 -6.44 -2.46
N PHE A 75 17.26 -6.71 -3.59
CA PHE A 75 16.81 -7.64 -4.62
C PHE A 75 17.88 -8.74 -4.78
N PRO A 76 17.92 -9.72 -3.86
CA PRO A 76 18.87 -10.81 -4.02
C PRO A 76 18.64 -11.53 -5.34
N ARG A 77 19.74 -11.87 -6.05
CA ARG A 77 19.66 -12.77 -7.20
C ARG A 77 19.17 -14.11 -6.68
N THR A 78 17.94 -14.43 -6.99
CA THR A 78 17.33 -15.72 -6.69
C THR A 78 17.15 -16.45 -8.01
N ASP A 79 17.23 -17.79 -8.02
CA ASP A 79 16.80 -18.54 -9.20
C ASP A 79 15.37 -18.15 -9.51
N LYS A 80 15.10 -17.76 -10.72
CA LYS A 80 13.84 -17.12 -11.10
C LYS A 80 12.70 -18.10 -10.86
N SER A 81 11.65 -17.64 -10.18
CA SER A 81 10.35 -18.29 -10.34
C SER A 81 10.01 -18.31 -11.84
N PRO A 82 9.40 -19.38 -12.34
CA PRO A 82 8.96 -19.37 -13.73
C PRO A 82 8.09 -18.14 -13.99
N TRP A 83 8.30 -17.43 -15.11
CA TRP A 83 7.57 -16.19 -15.41
C TRP A 83 6.04 -16.37 -15.33
N HIS A 84 5.51 -17.52 -15.74
CA HIS A 84 4.09 -17.84 -15.66
C HIS A 84 3.58 -17.94 -14.21
N ALA A 85 4.44 -18.30 -13.24
CA ALA A 85 4.06 -18.25 -11.85
C ALA A 85 3.99 -16.80 -11.34
N GLU A 86 4.92 -15.94 -11.75
CA GLU A 86 4.85 -14.50 -11.42
C GLU A 86 3.60 -13.85 -12.02
N VAL A 87 3.27 -14.16 -13.28
CA VAL A 87 2.01 -13.71 -13.91
C VAL A 87 0.79 -14.19 -13.11
N SER A 88 0.78 -15.44 -12.64
CA SER A 88 -0.28 -15.96 -11.78
C SER A 88 -0.43 -15.17 -10.49
N ALA A 89 0.70 -14.78 -9.86
CA ALA A 89 0.67 -13.95 -8.66
C ALA A 89 0.13 -12.54 -8.95
N MET A 90 0.53 -11.92 -10.06
CA MET A 90 0.02 -10.59 -10.46
C MET A 90 -1.48 -10.65 -10.81
N ALA A 91 -1.92 -11.67 -11.54
CA ALA A 91 -3.34 -11.88 -11.80
C ALA A 91 -4.13 -12.06 -10.49
N ALA A 92 -3.58 -12.81 -9.52
CA ALA A 92 -4.21 -12.96 -8.21
C ALA A 92 -4.40 -11.61 -7.50
N VAL A 93 -3.42 -10.70 -7.58
CA VAL A 93 -3.51 -9.35 -7.00
C VAL A 93 -4.60 -8.54 -7.70
N ALA A 94 -4.69 -8.58 -9.03
CA ALA A 94 -5.73 -7.89 -9.78
C ALA A 94 -7.13 -8.40 -9.40
N PHE A 95 -7.34 -9.73 -9.38
CA PHE A 95 -8.61 -10.30 -8.96
C PHE A 95 -8.95 -9.97 -7.50
N LEU A 96 -7.94 -9.92 -6.61
CA LEU A 96 -8.13 -9.51 -5.22
C LEU A 96 -8.59 -8.04 -5.12
N ALA A 97 -7.96 -7.13 -5.86
CA ALA A 97 -8.33 -5.71 -5.88
C ALA A 97 -9.80 -5.52 -6.29
N PHE A 98 -10.22 -6.13 -7.39
CA PHE A 98 -11.62 -6.08 -7.84
C PHE A 98 -12.58 -6.78 -6.87
N ALA A 99 -12.17 -7.91 -6.28
CA ALA A 99 -12.98 -8.61 -5.28
C ALA A 99 -13.23 -7.71 -4.06
N LEU A 100 -12.18 -7.05 -3.55
CA LEU A 100 -12.27 -6.17 -2.38
C LEU A 100 -13.13 -4.94 -2.67
N SER A 101 -13.01 -4.32 -3.85
CA SER A 101 -13.89 -3.21 -4.26
C SER A 101 -15.36 -3.63 -4.17
N LEU A 102 -15.76 -4.74 -4.78
CA LEU A 102 -17.14 -5.22 -4.77
C LEU A 102 -17.65 -5.67 -3.38
N LEU A 103 -16.77 -6.25 -2.55
CA LEU A 103 -17.16 -6.74 -1.22
C LEU A 103 -17.26 -5.62 -0.18
N ILE A 104 -16.52 -4.52 -0.38
CA ILE A 104 -16.45 -3.41 0.57
C ILE A 104 -17.43 -2.29 0.22
N ALA A 105 -17.73 -2.07 -1.07
CA ALA A 105 -18.65 -1.03 -1.50
C ALA A 105 -19.98 -1.02 -0.74
N PRO A 106 -20.66 -2.17 -0.50
CA PRO A 106 -21.93 -2.19 0.26
C PRO A 106 -21.80 -1.82 1.73
N LEU A 107 -20.60 -1.71 2.28
CA LEU A 107 -20.39 -1.31 3.68
C LEU A 107 -20.48 0.19 3.90
N HIS A 108 -20.47 0.99 2.83
CA HIS A 108 -20.54 2.45 2.86
C HIS A 108 -19.60 3.08 3.91
N LEU A 109 -18.37 2.59 3.95
CA LEU A 109 -17.36 3.08 4.89
C LEU A 109 -16.97 4.52 4.54
N SER A 110 -16.70 5.32 5.59
CA SER A 110 -16.16 6.67 5.37
C SER A 110 -14.80 6.59 4.70
N ASP A 111 -14.61 7.37 3.64
CA ASP A 111 -13.35 7.50 2.92
C ASP A 111 -12.39 8.52 3.57
N GLY A 112 -12.84 9.24 4.60
CA GLY A 112 -12.04 10.22 5.34
C GLY A 112 -11.52 11.37 4.48
N GLY A 113 -12.25 11.74 3.41
CA GLY A 113 -11.86 12.80 2.47
C GLY A 113 -10.83 12.35 1.43
N MET A 114 -10.67 11.03 1.22
CA MET A 114 -9.72 10.47 0.26
C MET A 114 -10.11 10.82 -1.18
N THR A 115 -11.39 10.82 -1.50
CA THR A 115 -11.90 11.15 -2.83
C THR A 115 -11.55 12.57 -3.21
N GLU A 116 -11.77 13.55 -2.32
CA GLU A 116 -11.41 14.94 -2.55
C GLU A 116 -9.89 15.12 -2.71
N GLN A 117 -9.10 14.44 -1.87
CA GLN A 117 -7.64 14.49 -1.98
C GLN A 117 -7.16 13.89 -3.30
N PHE A 118 -7.76 12.80 -3.76
CA PHE A 118 -7.42 12.21 -5.04
C PHE A 118 -7.82 13.12 -6.21
N ASP A 119 -9.03 13.68 -6.19
CA ASP A 119 -9.49 14.63 -7.21
C ASP A 119 -8.56 15.83 -7.34
N ALA A 120 -8.01 16.29 -6.22
CA ALA A 120 -7.00 17.35 -6.23
C ALA A 120 -5.65 16.92 -6.85
N MET A 121 -5.31 15.63 -6.85
CA MET A 121 -4.01 15.11 -7.29
C MET A 121 -4.04 14.40 -8.65
N LYS A 122 -5.20 13.99 -9.14
CA LYS A 122 -5.34 13.06 -10.29
C LYS A 122 -4.71 13.54 -11.60
N ASP A 123 -4.59 14.87 -11.80
CA ASP A 123 -3.99 15.46 -12.99
C ASP A 123 -2.49 15.77 -12.80
N ASN A 124 -1.93 15.52 -11.61
CA ASN A 124 -0.54 15.77 -11.32
C ASN A 124 0.29 14.47 -11.43
N VAL A 125 1.07 14.37 -12.51
CA VAL A 125 1.91 13.18 -12.79
C VAL A 125 2.87 12.84 -11.65
N LEU A 126 3.43 13.85 -10.96
CA LEU A 126 4.32 13.60 -9.82
C LEU A 126 3.55 12.95 -8.67
N CYS A 127 2.37 13.45 -8.33
CA CYS A 127 1.52 12.87 -7.30
C CYS A 127 1.13 11.43 -7.65
N LEU A 128 0.76 11.17 -8.91
CA LEU A 128 0.45 9.82 -9.38
C LEU A 128 1.65 8.87 -9.26
N LEU A 129 2.86 9.31 -9.60
CA LEU A 129 4.08 8.53 -9.41
C LEU A 129 4.39 8.27 -7.93
N LEU A 130 4.15 9.26 -7.06
CA LEU A 130 4.31 9.10 -5.62
C LEU A 130 3.31 8.06 -5.07
N LEU A 131 2.07 8.09 -5.51
CA LEU A 131 1.02 7.15 -5.07
C LEU A 131 1.23 5.74 -5.60
N THR A 132 1.61 5.60 -6.88
CA THR A 132 1.62 4.30 -7.55
C THR A 132 2.97 3.57 -7.48
N VAL A 133 4.08 4.29 -7.36
CA VAL A 133 5.43 3.69 -7.44
C VAL A 133 6.28 3.97 -6.20
N VAL A 134 6.44 5.24 -5.84
CA VAL A 134 7.38 5.63 -4.77
C VAL A 134 6.84 5.23 -3.40
N GLY A 135 5.56 5.49 -3.13
CA GLY A 135 4.89 5.07 -1.90
C GLY A 135 4.99 3.56 -1.68
N PRO A 136 4.51 2.73 -2.62
CA PRO A 136 4.70 1.29 -2.56
C PRO A 136 6.14 0.85 -2.30
N LEU A 137 7.12 1.46 -2.96
CA LEU A 137 8.53 1.13 -2.73
C LEU A 137 8.94 1.39 -1.27
N VAL A 138 8.62 2.57 -0.75
CA VAL A 138 8.99 2.97 0.62
C VAL A 138 8.26 2.12 1.64
N GLU A 139 6.98 1.85 1.42
CA GLU A 139 6.17 1.01 2.30
C GLU A 139 6.64 -0.44 2.31
N GLU A 140 6.99 -1.03 1.16
CA GLU A 140 7.57 -2.37 1.11
C GLU A 140 8.94 -2.44 1.80
N LEU A 141 9.76 -1.38 1.71
CA LEU A 141 11.02 -1.29 2.45
C LEU A 141 10.78 -1.32 3.97
N VAL A 142 9.79 -0.60 4.46
CA VAL A 142 9.45 -0.56 5.89
C VAL A 142 8.79 -1.86 6.34
N PHE A 143 7.68 -2.23 5.70
CA PHE A 143 6.82 -3.31 6.22
C PHE A 143 7.38 -4.70 5.89
N ARG A 144 7.91 -4.95 4.68
CA ARG A 144 8.39 -6.29 4.29
C ARG A 144 9.86 -6.46 4.58
N ALA A 145 10.71 -5.57 4.06
CA ALA A 145 12.15 -5.66 4.26
C ALA A 145 12.58 -5.27 5.70
N GLY A 146 11.80 -4.42 6.38
CA GLY A 146 12.02 -3.99 7.75
C GLY A 146 11.28 -4.85 8.79
N VAL A 147 9.99 -4.59 8.96
CA VAL A 147 9.16 -5.16 10.05
C VAL A 147 9.04 -6.68 9.91
N LEU A 148 8.47 -7.17 8.81
CA LEU A 148 8.23 -8.60 8.60
C LEU A 148 9.52 -9.42 8.68
N ARG A 149 10.57 -8.97 7.98
CA ARG A 149 11.87 -9.63 8.04
C ARG A 149 12.41 -9.70 9.47
N SER A 150 12.30 -8.62 10.25
CA SER A 150 12.78 -8.59 11.63
C SER A 150 12.00 -9.51 12.56
N LEU A 151 10.67 -9.66 12.36
CA LEU A 151 9.84 -10.61 13.09
C LEU A 151 10.22 -12.06 12.75
N LEU A 152 10.40 -12.38 11.48
CA LEU A 152 10.83 -13.70 11.02
C LEU A 152 12.24 -14.06 11.55
N GLN A 153 13.17 -13.11 11.55
CA GLN A 153 14.50 -13.29 12.16
C GLN A 153 14.44 -13.47 13.68
N SER A 154 13.41 -12.92 14.34
CA SER A 154 13.15 -13.13 15.77
C SER A 154 12.37 -14.43 16.03
N ARG A 155 12.30 -15.35 15.07
CA ARG A 155 11.66 -16.67 15.14
C ARG A 155 10.16 -16.64 15.42
N TRP A 156 9.49 -15.58 15.03
CA TRP A 156 8.02 -15.58 15.04
C TRP A 156 7.49 -16.62 14.06
N HIS A 157 6.34 -17.21 14.40
CA HIS A 157 5.62 -18.06 13.45
C HIS A 157 5.30 -17.24 12.19
N PRO A 158 5.56 -17.75 10.97
CA PRO A 158 5.42 -16.98 9.74
C PRO A 158 4.03 -16.34 9.56
N LEU A 159 2.97 -17.09 9.83
CA LEU A 159 1.61 -16.56 9.74
C LEU A 159 1.39 -15.41 10.72
N ALA A 160 1.83 -15.54 11.97
CA ALA A 160 1.70 -14.49 12.97
C ALA A 160 2.49 -13.23 12.54
N ALA A 161 3.73 -13.39 12.04
CA ALA A 161 4.53 -12.29 11.54
C ALA A 161 3.87 -11.57 10.36
N ILE A 162 3.31 -12.31 9.40
CA ILE A 162 2.61 -11.76 8.23
C ILE A 162 1.36 -10.99 8.68
N LEU A 163 0.50 -11.60 9.49
CA LEU A 163 -0.75 -10.97 9.93
C LEU A 163 -0.49 -9.73 10.81
N THR A 164 0.48 -9.80 11.73
CA THR A 164 0.87 -8.64 12.53
C THR A 164 1.37 -7.49 11.65
N THR A 165 2.22 -7.80 10.66
CA THR A 165 2.72 -6.76 9.75
C THR A 165 1.62 -6.18 8.88
N ALA A 166 0.68 -6.99 8.42
CA ALA A 166 -0.47 -6.55 7.65
C ALA A 166 -1.44 -5.70 8.48
N ALA A 167 -1.66 -6.06 9.75
CA ALA A 167 -2.47 -5.26 10.68
C ALA A 167 -1.83 -3.89 10.95
N LEU A 168 -0.52 -3.84 11.18
CA LEU A 168 0.21 -2.58 11.33
C LEU A 168 0.14 -1.74 10.05
N PHE A 169 0.25 -2.36 8.89
CA PHE A 169 0.09 -1.71 7.59
C PHE A 169 -1.32 -1.14 7.40
N ALA A 170 -2.35 -1.85 7.82
CA ALA A 170 -3.73 -1.35 7.79
C ALA A 170 -3.95 -0.15 8.72
N VAL A 171 -3.44 -0.23 9.94
CA VAL A 171 -3.60 0.84 10.96
C VAL A 171 -2.97 2.16 10.53
N VAL A 172 -1.82 2.13 9.86
CA VAL A 172 -1.14 3.38 9.45
C VAL A 172 -1.87 4.12 8.31
N HIS A 173 -2.82 3.50 7.64
CA HIS A 173 -3.67 4.20 6.66
C HIS A 173 -4.70 5.13 7.31
N ALA A 174 -5.01 4.93 8.61
CA ALA A 174 -5.89 5.78 9.43
C ALA A 174 -7.29 6.07 8.81
N ASN A 175 -7.70 5.29 7.82
CA ASN A 175 -8.93 5.43 7.05
C ASN A 175 -9.61 4.05 6.93
N PRO A 176 -10.86 3.90 7.41
CA PRO A 176 -11.56 2.61 7.39
C PRO A 176 -11.71 2.00 5.99
N MET A 177 -11.95 2.82 4.97
CA MET A 177 -12.10 2.37 3.58
C MET A 177 -10.80 1.81 3.01
N GLN A 178 -9.65 2.34 3.44
CA GLN A 178 -8.33 1.83 3.04
C GLN A 178 -7.81 0.72 3.96
N ALA A 179 -8.14 0.75 5.25
CA ALA A 179 -7.58 -0.16 6.23
C ALA A 179 -7.94 -1.62 5.95
N LEU A 180 -9.19 -1.91 5.57
CA LEU A 180 -9.62 -3.28 5.29
C LEU A 180 -8.96 -3.87 4.02
N PRO A 181 -8.95 -3.18 2.87
CA PRO A 181 -8.16 -3.61 1.71
C PRO A 181 -6.67 -3.75 2.04
N ALA A 182 -6.08 -2.81 2.80
CA ALA A 182 -4.67 -2.84 3.18
C ALA A 182 -4.33 -4.06 4.07
N LEU A 183 -5.23 -4.48 4.95
CA LEU A 183 -5.05 -5.69 5.76
C LEU A 183 -4.97 -6.93 4.87
N VAL A 184 -5.89 -7.06 3.92
CA VAL A 184 -5.99 -8.26 3.06
C VAL A 184 -4.87 -8.27 2.01
N SER A 185 -4.69 -7.18 1.25
CA SER A 185 -3.61 -7.06 0.27
C SER A 185 -2.23 -7.10 0.94
N GLY A 186 -2.09 -6.45 2.10
CA GLY A 186 -0.89 -6.49 2.92
C GLY A 186 -0.53 -7.90 3.38
N SER A 187 -1.53 -8.73 3.71
CA SER A 187 -1.31 -10.15 4.03
C SER A 187 -0.79 -10.90 2.81
N LEU A 188 -1.38 -10.68 1.62
CA LEU A 188 -0.90 -11.28 0.37
C LEU A 188 0.53 -10.85 0.05
N PHE A 189 0.86 -9.56 0.13
CA PHE A 189 2.22 -9.07 -0.10
C PHE A 189 3.22 -9.68 0.90
N GLY A 190 2.80 -9.89 2.15
CA GLY A 190 3.58 -10.61 3.16
C GLY A 190 3.84 -12.07 2.78
N VAL A 191 2.84 -12.77 2.25
CA VAL A 191 2.95 -14.14 1.73
C VAL A 191 3.91 -14.19 0.53
N LEU A 192 3.78 -13.24 -0.40
CA LEU A 192 4.67 -13.14 -1.57
C LEU A 192 6.12 -12.91 -1.14
N TYR A 193 6.36 -12.02 -0.17
CA TYR A 193 7.69 -11.78 0.39
C TYR A 193 8.26 -13.01 1.10
N TYR A 194 7.49 -13.61 1.99
CA TYR A 194 7.91 -14.78 2.77
C TYR A 194 8.31 -15.95 1.87
N ARG A 195 7.51 -16.24 0.84
CA ARG A 195 7.75 -17.37 -0.06
C ARG A 195 8.90 -17.13 -1.04
N SER A 196 8.96 -15.91 -1.63
CA SER A 196 10.00 -15.57 -2.62
C SER A 196 11.35 -15.21 -2.00
N GLY A 197 11.36 -14.75 -0.74
CA GLY A 197 12.57 -14.21 -0.09
C GLY A 197 13.12 -12.95 -0.77
N ASN A 198 12.32 -12.28 -1.59
CA ASN A 198 12.71 -11.16 -2.44
C ASN A 198 11.65 -10.06 -2.41
N LEU A 199 12.09 -8.79 -2.35
CA LEU A 199 11.19 -7.64 -2.31
C LEU A 199 10.54 -7.34 -3.66
N ARG A 200 11.10 -7.84 -4.78
CA ARG A 200 10.61 -7.54 -6.14
C ARG A 200 9.15 -7.90 -6.33
N LEU A 201 8.76 -9.11 -5.95
CA LEU A 201 7.42 -9.61 -6.21
C LEU A 201 6.33 -8.87 -5.41
N PRO A 202 6.45 -8.69 -4.07
CA PRO A 202 5.48 -7.88 -3.33
C PRO A 202 5.48 -6.41 -3.77
N LEU A 203 6.62 -5.83 -4.16
CA LEU A 203 6.67 -4.48 -4.70
C LEU A 203 5.89 -4.35 -6.02
N MET A 204 6.09 -5.27 -6.97
CA MET A 204 5.31 -5.29 -8.23
C MET A 204 3.81 -5.47 -7.95
N ALA A 205 3.46 -6.34 -7.02
CA ALA A 205 2.09 -6.57 -6.58
C ALA A 205 1.46 -5.30 -5.98
N HIS A 206 2.21 -4.58 -5.16
CA HIS A 206 1.75 -3.34 -4.53
C HIS A 206 1.61 -2.20 -5.56
N ILE A 207 2.59 -2.03 -6.46
CA ILE A 207 2.49 -1.09 -7.58
C ILE A 207 1.25 -1.38 -8.43
N LEU A 208 1.01 -2.64 -8.78
CA LEU A 208 -0.18 -3.05 -9.53
C LEU A 208 -1.47 -2.71 -8.78
N ASN A 209 -1.55 -3.05 -7.49
CA ASN A 209 -2.71 -2.74 -6.65
C ASN A 209 -3.02 -1.24 -6.62
N ASN A 210 -2.02 -0.39 -6.37
CA ASN A 210 -2.21 1.05 -6.31
C ASN A 210 -2.50 1.66 -7.69
N THR A 211 -1.91 1.11 -8.76
CA THR A 211 -2.24 1.52 -10.13
C THR A 211 -3.69 1.22 -10.46
N LEU A 212 -4.21 0.04 -10.09
CA LEU A 212 -5.61 -0.32 -10.30
C LEU A 212 -6.54 0.60 -9.48
N ALA A 213 -6.19 0.93 -8.24
CA ALA A 213 -6.96 1.86 -7.41
C ALA A 213 -7.00 3.27 -8.02
N VAL A 214 -5.86 3.78 -8.49
CA VAL A 214 -5.80 5.08 -9.18
C VAL A 214 -6.62 5.06 -10.48
N LEU A 215 -6.55 3.97 -11.24
CA LEU A 215 -7.36 3.83 -12.45
C LEU A 215 -8.86 3.79 -12.14
N SER A 216 -9.31 3.09 -11.11
CA SER A 216 -10.74 3.08 -10.73
C SER A 216 -11.24 4.48 -10.37
N MET A 217 -10.44 5.26 -9.65
CA MET A 217 -10.78 6.64 -9.31
C MET A 217 -10.79 7.60 -10.52
N HIS A 218 -10.01 7.28 -11.58
CA HIS A 218 -10.05 8.04 -12.85
C HIS A 218 -11.28 7.73 -13.71
N PHE A 219 -11.90 6.58 -13.50
CA PHE A 219 -13.08 6.13 -14.24
C PHE A 219 -14.26 5.85 -13.30
N PRO A 220 -14.78 6.87 -12.58
CA PRO A 220 -15.83 6.71 -11.58
C PRO A 220 -17.14 6.15 -12.17
N GLU A 221 -17.37 6.33 -13.49
CA GLU A 221 -18.52 5.77 -14.17
C GLU A 221 -18.56 4.23 -14.12
N MET A 222 -17.40 3.59 -14.19
CA MET A 222 -17.31 2.13 -14.11
C MET A 222 -17.66 1.64 -12.68
N GLU A 223 -17.24 2.36 -11.66
CA GLU A 223 -17.55 2.06 -10.26
C GLU A 223 -19.05 2.27 -9.98
N SER A 224 -19.61 3.40 -10.41
CA SER A 224 -21.03 3.71 -10.23
C SER A 224 -21.96 2.70 -10.93
N HIS A 225 -21.57 2.17 -12.08
CA HIS A 225 -22.31 1.09 -12.75
C HIS A 225 -22.34 -0.19 -11.94
N LEU A 226 -21.22 -0.57 -11.31
CA LEU A 226 -21.16 -1.77 -10.47
C LEU A 226 -21.90 -1.57 -9.14
N GLU A 227 -21.84 -0.39 -8.56
CA GLU A 227 -22.59 -0.04 -7.34
C GLU A 227 -24.11 0.00 -7.57
N ALA A 228 -24.56 0.29 -8.79
CA ALA A 228 -25.98 0.22 -9.17
C ALA A 228 -26.54 -1.22 -9.20
N TRP A 229 -25.68 -2.24 -9.16
CA TRP A 229 -26.12 -3.62 -9.13
C TRP A 229 -26.75 -3.98 -7.77
N PRO A 230 -27.72 -4.92 -7.73
CA PRO A 230 -28.19 -5.45 -6.47
C PRO A 230 -27.01 -5.99 -5.62
N VAL A 231 -26.98 -5.67 -4.35
CA VAL A 231 -25.87 -6.03 -3.41
C VAL A 231 -25.53 -7.52 -3.49
N LEU A 232 -26.55 -8.38 -3.64
CA LEU A 232 -26.34 -9.82 -3.77
C LEU A 232 -25.40 -10.17 -4.95
N TRP A 233 -25.55 -9.53 -6.09
CA TRP A 233 -24.71 -9.80 -7.27
C TRP A 233 -23.29 -9.24 -7.08
N GLN A 234 -23.14 -8.08 -6.42
CA GLN A 234 -21.82 -7.55 -6.05
C GLN A 234 -21.10 -8.54 -5.14
N LEU A 235 -21.76 -9.03 -4.09
CA LEU A 235 -21.17 -10.00 -3.15
C LEU A 235 -20.85 -11.34 -3.81
N LEU A 236 -21.73 -11.87 -4.67
CA LEU A 236 -21.49 -13.12 -5.38
C LEU A 236 -20.30 -13.02 -6.33
N LEU A 237 -20.23 -11.94 -7.12
CA LEU A 237 -19.11 -11.70 -8.02
C LEU A 237 -17.81 -11.45 -7.24
N GLY A 238 -17.85 -10.60 -6.20
CA GLY A 238 -16.71 -10.33 -5.33
C GLY A 238 -16.16 -11.62 -4.69
N PHE A 239 -17.04 -12.47 -4.18
CA PHE A 239 -16.63 -13.77 -3.63
C PHE A 239 -16.04 -14.70 -4.70
N ALA A 240 -16.64 -14.77 -5.88
CA ALA A 240 -16.10 -15.57 -6.99
C ALA A 240 -14.67 -15.10 -7.39
N LEU A 241 -14.46 -13.78 -7.52
CA LEU A 241 -13.14 -13.21 -7.81
C LEU A 241 -12.14 -13.46 -6.69
N LEU A 242 -12.57 -13.41 -5.43
CA LEU A 242 -11.74 -13.77 -4.27
C LEU A 242 -11.30 -15.24 -4.35
N CYS A 243 -12.20 -16.15 -4.69
CA CYS A 243 -11.88 -17.58 -4.89
C CYS A 243 -10.87 -17.77 -6.04
N VAL A 244 -11.03 -17.06 -7.16
CA VAL A 244 -10.08 -17.07 -8.27
C VAL A 244 -8.71 -16.56 -7.82
N SER A 245 -8.66 -15.45 -7.09
CA SER A 245 -7.42 -14.92 -6.52
C SER A 245 -6.72 -15.97 -5.65
N PHE A 246 -7.45 -16.58 -4.74
CA PHE A 246 -6.92 -17.61 -3.84
C PHE A 246 -6.39 -18.84 -4.61
N PHE A 247 -7.11 -19.28 -5.63
CA PHE A 247 -6.66 -20.36 -6.51
C PHE A 247 -5.35 -20.01 -7.22
N LEU A 248 -5.22 -18.79 -7.75
CA LEU A 248 -4.02 -18.34 -8.44
C LEU A 248 -2.82 -18.21 -7.48
N VAL A 249 -3.04 -17.72 -6.25
CA VAL A 249 -2.01 -17.72 -5.19
C VAL A 249 -1.56 -19.14 -4.88
N ALA A 250 -2.49 -20.10 -4.76
CA ALA A 250 -2.15 -21.49 -4.50
C ALA A 250 -1.35 -22.12 -5.65
N GLN A 251 -1.69 -21.80 -6.90
CA GLN A 251 -0.92 -22.21 -8.09
C GLN A 251 0.50 -21.63 -8.08
N TRP A 252 0.63 -20.33 -7.80
CA TRP A 252 1.92 -19.67 -7.66
C TRP A 252 2.74 -20.31 -6.53
N TRP A 253 2.12 -20.56 -5.36
CA TRP A 253 2.79 -21.16 -4.21
C TRP A 253 3.38 -22.54 -4.53
N LYS A 254 2.65 -23.40 -5.25
CA LYS A 254 3.10 -24.72 -5.65
C LYS A 254 4.30 -24.67 -6.60
N LYS A 255 4.34 -23.67 -7.49
CA LYS A 255 5.39 -23.52 -8.52
C LYS A 255 6.60 -22.74 -8.05
N THR A 256 6.52 -22.06 -6.90
CA THR A 256 7.60 -21.25 -6.36
C THR A 256 8.25 -21.98 -5.20
N PRO A 257 9.55 -22.33 -5.28
CA PRO A 257 10.25 -22.96 -4.17
C PRO A 257 10.29 -22.03 -2.97
N GLN A 258 10.12 -22.58 -1.77
CA GLN A 258 10.25 -21.79 -0.56
C GLN A 258 11.70 -21.35 -0.39
N ARG A 259 11.88 -20.05 -0.27
CA ARG A 259 13.18 -19.44 0.00
C ARG A 259 13.09 -18.79 1.37
N MET A 260 13.77 -19.37 2.33
CA MET A 260 13.84 -18.75 3.64
C MET A 260 14.46 -17.35 3.48
N VAL A 261 13.81 -16.36 4.05
CA VAL A 261 14.42 -15.05 4.29
C VAL A 261 15.70 -15.32 5.06
N LYS A 262 16.87 -15.26 4.39
CA LYS A 262 18.17 -15.61 5.00
C LYS A 262 18.31 -14.82 6.30
N GLN A 263 18.55 -15.59 7.34
CA GLN A 263 18.83 -15.12 8.70
C GLN A 263 20.04 -14.19 8.72
#